data_2589e2bdd2885e9935875af125282883
#
_entry.id   2589e2bdd2885e9935875af125282883
#
_cell.length_a   1.000
_cell.length_b   1.000
_cell.length_c   1.000
_cell.angle_alpha   90.00
_cell.angle_beta   90.00
_cell.angle_gamma   90.00
#
_symmetry.space_group_name_H-M   'P 1'
#
loop_
_entity.id
_entity.type
_entity.pdbx_description
1 polymer ?
#
loop_
_entity_poly.entity_id
_entity_poly.type
_entity_poly.pdbx_seq_one_letter_code
_entity_poly.pdbx_strand_id
1 'polypeptide(L)'
;MGLKRAARWWGKKKDSVRAVAILAAYNEERFIGGCLEHLFEQGVEAYLIDNCSTDRTVEIAERYLGRGLVGIETFPRAEVHKWQQILERKEELDATLEADWFIHLDPDEIRLPPRSDRTLAQALAEVEAQGYNAVNFMEYVFIPTLEAPDHDHPRFQQTMRWYYPFQRSFPEWRPHRRNAWKRQPEKVDLAGRAGHRVRFPGLRMYPEFFKMRHYIFLSVPHALGKYMSRKQDSAALQKGWASFRAGLTPEKIKLPSQKELRHYTSDDELDPSDPRTQHLWVLP
;
A
#
# COMPACT_ATOMS: atom_id res chain seq x y z
N MET A 1 -8.47 -26.45 10.31
CA MET A 1 -7.56 -26.71 9.15
C MET A 1 -6.18 -26.21 9.52
N GLY A 2 -5.18 -27.11 9.60
CA GLY A 2 -3.85 -26.77 10.14
C GLY A 2 -3.04 -25.91 9.19
N LEU A 3 -2.51 -24.80 9.71
CA LEU A 3 -1.50 -23.98 9.05
C LEU A 3 -0.27 -24.83 8.74
N LYS A 4 -0.01 -25.10 7.46
CA LYS A 4 1.27 -25.65 7.03
C LYS A 4 2.34 -24.58 7.24
N ARG A 5 3.23 -24.77 8.23
CA ARG A 5 4.40 -23.93 8.47
C ARG A 5 5.33 -24.00 7.24
N ALA A 6 5.47 -22.90 6.53
CA ALA A 6 6.51 -22.77 5.53
C ALA A 6 7.87 -22.65 6.22
N ALA A 7 8.87 -23.40 5.73
CA ALA A 7 10.21 -23.41 6.25
C ALA A 7 10.87 -22.01 6.13
N ARG A 8 11.63 -21.60 7.17
CA ARG A 8 12.39 -20.35 7.22
C ARG A 8 13.28 -20.19 6.00
N TRP A 9 12.98 -19.22 5.15
CA TRP A 9 13.74 -18.96 3.92
C TRP A 9 14.89 -17.98 4.11
N TRP A 10 14.86 -17.16 5.18
CA TRP A 10 15.89 -16.15 5.45
C TRP A 10 16.69 -16.52 6.70
N GLY A 11 17.97 -16.91 6.48
CA GLY A 11 18.93 -16.82 7.56
C GLY A 11 19.05 -15.35 7.98
N LYS A 12 18.90 -15.04 9.29
CA LYS A 12 19.09 -13.67 9.81
C LYS A 12 20.47 -13.16 9.35
N LYS A 13 20.51 -12.32 8.31
CA LYS A 13 21.66 -11.45 8.09
C LYS A 13 21.66 -10.46 9.27
N LYS A 14 22.83 -10.23 9.85
CA LYS A 14 23.05 -9.37 11.04
C LYS A 14 22.55 -7.92 10.84
N ASP A 15 22.23 -7.54 9.59
CA ASP A 15 21.93 -6.18 9.16
C ASP A 15 20.50 -6.03 8.56
N SER A 16 19.59 -6.95 8.83
CA SER A 16 18.18 -6.87 8.39
C SER A 16 17.22 -7.41 9.45
N VAL A 17 16.01 -6.83 9.48
CA VAL A 17 14.88 -7.28 10.31
C VAL A 17 14.00 -8.24 9.51
N ARG A 18 13.25 -9.09 10.18
CA ARG A 18 12.14 -9.81 9.56
C ARG A 18 10.94 -8.88 9.46
N ALA A 19 10.60 -8.45 8.25
CA ALA A 19 9.45 -7.61 7.98
C ALA A 19 8.39 -8.38 7.21
N VAL A 20 7.11 -8.21 7.59
CA VAL A 20 5.95 -8.78 6.91
C VAL A 20 5.00 -7.67 6.46
N ALA A 21 4.71 -7.64 5.17
CA ALA A 21 3.67 -6.80 4.61
C ALA A 21 2.32 -7.52 4.67
N ILE A 22 1.30 -6.88 5.26
CA ILE A 22 -0.06 -7.42 5.32
C ILE A 22 -0.89 -6.72 4.27
N LEU A 23 -1.11 -7.42 3.14
CA LEU A 23 -1.90 -6.93 2.02
C LEU A 23 -3.38 -7.27 2.20
N ALA A 24 -4.26 -6.44 1.60
CA ALA A 24 -5.64 -6.80 1.37
C ALA A 24 -5.96 -6.57 -0.10
N ALA A 25 -6.54 -7.56 -0.78
CA ALA A 25 -6.83 -7.50 -2.20
C ALA A 25 -8.30 -7.85 -2.50
N TYR A 26 -8.83 -7.20 -3.53
CA TYR A 26 -10.04 -7.59 -4.23
C TYR A 26 -9.91 -7.21 -5.71
N ASN A 27 -9.77 -8.21 -6.58
CA ASN A 27 -9.61 -8.03 -8.02
C ASN A 27 -8.42 -7.13 -8.37
N GLU A 28 -7.23 -7.55 -7.93
CA GLU A 28 -5.96 -6.83 -8.12
C GLU A 28 -4.96 -7.67 -8.97
N GLU A 29 -5.45 -8.49 -9.91
CA GLU A 29 -4.60 -9.34 -10.77
C GLU A 29 -3.52 -8.57 -11.53
N ARG A 30 -3.77 -7.26 -11.81
CA ARG A 30 -2.84 -6.35 -12.49
C ARG A 30 -1.64 -5.98 -11.66
N PHE A 31 -1.78 -5.98 -10.34
CA PHE A 31 -0.80 -5.44 -9.40
C PHE A 31 -0.15 -6.50 -8.52
N ILE A 32 -0.92 -7.53 -8.12
CA ILE A 32 -0.51 -8.45 -7.04
C ILE A 32 0.83 -9.14 -7.32
N GLY A 33 1.07 -9.61 -8.55
CA GLY A 33 2.33 -10.29 -8.90
C GLY A 33 3.53 -9.37 -8.75
N GLY A 34 3.52 -8.21 -9.39
CA GLY A 34 4.61 -7.24 -9.32
C GLY A 34 4.81 -6.63 -7.92
N CYS A 35 3.73 -6.50 -7.14
CA CYS A 35 3.80 -6.07 -5.74
C CYS A 35 4.54 -7.11 -4.89
N LEU A 36 4.20 -8.39 -5.00
CA LEU A 36 4.84 -9.47 -4.26
C LEU A 36 6.33 -9.60 -4.63
N GLU A 37 6.64 -9.63 -5.93
CA GLU A 37 8.03 -9.69 -6.41
C GLU A 37 8.86 -8.54 -5.84
N HIS A 38 8.35 -7.31 -5.92
CA HIS A 38 9.02 -6.15 -5.36
C HIS A 38 9.26 -6.28 -3.86
N LEU A 39 8.27 -6.71 -3.06
CA LEU A 39 8.43 -6.91 -1.62
C LEU A 39 9.55 -7.89 -1.31
N PHE A 40 9.62 -9.01 -2.04
CA PHE A 40 10.64 -10.03 -1.84
C PHE A 40 12.04 -9.53 -2.21
N GLU A 41 12.18 -8.76 -3.28
CA GLU A 41 13.41 -8.06 -3.64
C GLU A 41 13.84 -7.07 -2.54
N GLN A 42 12.88 -6.46 -1.86
CA GLN A 42 13.11 -5.56 -0.74
C GLN A 42 13.34 -6.28 0.61
N GLY A 43 13.41 -7.62 0.61
CA GLY A 43 13.63 -8.43 1.81
C GLY A 43 12.43 -8.49 2.75
N VAL A 44 11.24 -8.21 2.26
CA VAL A 44 9.97 -8.19 3.01
C VAL A 44 9.13 -9.38 2.61
N GLU A 45 8.71 -10.19 3.58
CA GLU A 45 7.71 -11.25 3.39
C GLU A 45 6.31 -10.64 3.27
N ALA A 46 5.35 -11.41 2.76
CA ALA A 46 3.98 -10.94 2.59
C ALA A 46 2.95 -11.91 3.17
N TYR A 47 1.83 -11.38 3.66
CA TYR A 47 0.61 -12.10 4.00
C TYR A 47 -0.56 -11.48 3.25
N LEU A 48 -1.38 -12.28 2.58
CA LEU A 48 -2.49 -11.81 1.76
C LEU A 48 -3.84 -12.11 2.42
N ILE A 49 -4.66 -11.08 2.58
CA ILE A 49 -6.08 -11.16 2.89
C ILE A 49 -6.83 -10.96 1.57
N ASP A 50 -7.35 -12.03 1.00
CA ASP A 50 -8.20 -11.97 -0.19
C ASP A 50 -9.65 -11.71 0.19
N ASN A 51 -10.23 -10.61 -0.29
CA ASN A 51 -11.63 -10.25 -0.03
C ASN A 51 -12.57 -10.83 -1.11
N CYS A 52 -12.47 -12.15 -1.36
CA CYS A 52 -13.23 -12.92 -2.36
C CYS A 52 -13.04 -12.38 -3.79
N SER A 53 -11.80 -12.29 -4.25
CA SER A 53 -11.49 -11.95 -5.64
C SER A 53 -12.09 -12.94 -6.62
N THR A 54 -12.55 -12.44 -7.76
CA THR A 54 -13.19 -13.21 -8.84
C THR A 54 -12.34 -13.22 -10.12
N ASP A 55 -11.23 -12.48 -10.13
CA ASP A 55 -10.20 -12.49 -11.17
C ASP A 55 -9.05 -13.44 -10.80
N ARG A 56 -7.90 -13.28 -11.41
CA ARG A 56 -6.74 -14.15 -11.19
C ARG A 56 -5.87 -13.75 -9.99
N THR A 57 -6.33 -12.85 -9.12
CA THR A 57 -5.55 -12.36 -7.96
C THR A 57 -5.01 -13.51 -7.12
N VAL A 58 -5.88 -14.42 -6.68
CA VAL A 58 -5.49 -15.56 -5.81
C VAL A 58 -4.60 -16.55 -6.56
N GLU A 59 -4.96 -16.93 -7.80
CA GLU A 59 -4.14 -17.81 -8.66
C GLU A 59 -2.70 -17.29 -8.82
N ILE A 60 -2.54 -15.98 -9.03
CA ILE A 60 -1.22 -15.36 -9.16
C ILE A 60 -0.47 -15.41 -7.82
N ALA A 61 -1.13 -15.05 -6.72
CA ALA A 61 -0.52 -15.02 -5.39
C ALA A 61 -0.07 -16.40 -4.91
N GLU A 62 -0.85 -17.45 -5.16
CA GLU A 62 -0.54 -18.84 -4.77
C GLU A 62 0.82 -19.34 -5.29
N ARG A 63 1.29 -18.82 -6.42
CA ARG A 63 2.60 -19.16 -7.01
C ARG A 63 3.78 -18.77 -6.12
N TYR A 64 3.55 -17.86 -5.17
CA TYR A 64 4.55 -17.33 -4.24
C TYR A 64 4.47 -17.92 -2.84
N LEU A 65 3.50 -18.80 -2.56
CA LEU A 65 3.40 -19.48 -1.26
C LEU A 65 4.68 -20.25 -0.95
N GLY A 66 5.26 -19.98 0.23
CA GLY A 66 6.54 -20.52 0.64
C GLY A 66 7.77 -19.91 -0.06
N ARG A 67 7.57 -18.92 -0.92
CA ARG A 67 8.62 -18.20 -1.65
C ARG A 67 8.58 -16.69 -1.33
N GLY A 68 8.30 -16.36 -0.07
CA GLY A 68 8.12 -14.98 0.42
C GLY A 68 6.68 -14.68 0.83
N LEU A 69 5.67 -15.29 0.22
CA LEU A 69 4.30 -15.22 0.70
C LEU A 69 4.10 -16.27 1.79
N VAL A 70 3.88 -15.80 3.02
CA VAL A 70 3.81 -16.66 4.23
C VAL A 70 2.41 -17.21 4.50
N GLY A 71 1.38 -16.63 3.87
CA GLY A 71 0.01 -17.10 3.98
C GLY A 71 -0.97 -16.34 3.10
N ILE A 72 -2.08 -17.00 2.80
CA ILE A 72 -3.25 -16.43 2.14
C ILE A 72 -4.47 -16.84 2.97
N GLU A 73 -5.35 -15.89 3.26
CA GLU A 73 -6.65 -16.18 3.84
C GLU A 73 -7.75 -15.49 3.02
N THR A 74 -8.93 -16.11 2.98
CA THR A 74 -10.12 -15.49 2.39
C THR A 74 -10.87 -14.76 3.49
N PHE A 75 -11.07 -13.46 3.30
CA PHE A 75 -11.93 -12.64 4.16
C PHE A 75 -13.30 -12.47 3.50
N PRO A 76 -14.41 -12.90 4.16
CA PRO A 76 -15.73 -12.89 3.55
C PRO A 76 -16.14 -11.50 3.07
N ARG A 77 -16.57 -11.41 1.82
CA ARG A 77 -17.12 -10.20 1.23
C ARG A 77 -18.60 -10.07 1.61
N ALA A 78 -18.97 -8.95 2.20
CA ALA A 78 -20.35 -8.56 2.37
C ALA A 78 -20.83 -7.72 1.16
N GLU A 79 -22.14 -7.45 1.08
CA GLU A 79 -22.72 -6.57 0.04
C GLU A 79 -22.10 -5.17 0.03
N VAL A 80 -21.56 -4.73 1.16
CA VAL A 80 -20.83 -3.48 1.33
C VAL A 80 -19.37 -3.76 1.73
N HIS A 81 -18.46 -2.90 1.28
CA HIS A 81 -17.02 -3.03 1.57
C HIS A 81 -16.72 -2.70 3.03
N LYS A 82 -16.48 -3.73 3.83
CA LYS A 82 -16.22 -3.62 5.28
C LYS A 82 -14.73 -3.34 5.56
N TRP A 83 -14.25 -2.19 5.09
CA TRP A 83 -12.83 -1.81 5.21
C TRP A 83 -12.32 -1.83 6.66
N GLN A 84 -13.13 -1.35 7.61
CA GLN A 84 -12.75 -1.36 9.01
C GLN A 84 -12.44 -2.77 9.52
N GLN A 85 -13.26 -3.77 9.18
CA GLN A 85 -13.06 -5.16 9.62
C GLN A 85 -11.81 -5.79 9.01
N ILE A 86 -11.46 -5.43 7.77
CA ILE A 86 -10.21 -5.86 7.14
C ILE A 86 -9.01 -5.27 7.90
N LEU A 87 -9.09 -4.00 8.31
CA LEU A 87 -8.03 -3.37 9.10
C LEU A 87 -7.90 -3.97 10.49
N GLU A 88 -9.02 -4.27 11.16
CA GLU A 88 -9.05 -4.99 12.44
C GLU A 88 -8.41 -6.38 12.30
N ARG A 89 -8.67 -7.08 11.17
CA ARG A 89 -8.01 -8.36 10.88
C ARG A 89 -6.49 -8.21 10.70
N LYS A 90 -6.03 -7.13 10.08
CA LYS A 90 -4.59 -6.83 9.99
C LYS A 90 -3.95 -6.60 11.37
N GLU A 91 -4.66 -5.96 12.30
CA GLU A 91 -4.22 -5.79 13.69
C GLU A 91 -4.13 -7.13 14.45
N GLU A 92 -5.03 -8.10 14.17
CA GLU A 92 -4.95 -9.44 14.74
C GLU A 92 -3.77 -10.24 14.18
N LEU A 93 -3.48 -10.08 12.88
CA LEU A 93 -2.35 -10.72 12.22
C LEU A 93 -1.02 -10.18 12.74
N ASP A 94 -0.91 -8.90 13.06
CA ASP A 94 0.26 -8.31 13.73
C ASP A 94 0.58 -9.03 15.04
N ALA A 95 -0.44 -9.37 15.83
CA ALA A 95 -0.25 -10.09 17.09
C ALA A 95 0.17 -11.56 16.90
N THR A 96 -0.17 -12.20 15.78
CA THR A 96 -0.02 -13.65 15.57
C THR A 96 1.13 -14.04 14.63
N LEU A 97 1.44 -13.21 13.63
CA LEU A 97 2.54 -13.47 12.71
C LEU A 97 3.90 -13.22 13.39
N GLU A 98 4.85 -14.11 13.14
CA GLU A 98 6.23 -13.91 13.59
C GLU A 98 6.95 -12.92 12.67
N ALA A 99 7.12 -11.67 13.12
CA ALA A 99 7.90 -10.64 12.44
C ALA A 99 8.45 -9.63 13.44
N ASP A 100 9.48 -8.89 13.07
CA ASP A 100 10.00 -7.75 13.83
C ASP A 100 9.27 -6.46 13.45
N TRP A 101 8.89 -6.33 12.15
CA TRP A 101 8.18 -5.19 11.58
C TRP A 101 6.99 -5.61 10.73
N PHE A 102 5.98 -4.77 10.73
CA PHE A 102 4.78 -4.92 9.89
C PHE A 102 4.59 -3.72 8.98
N ILE A 103 4.05 -3.97 7.79
CA ILE A 103 3.73 -2.94 6.81
C ILE A 103 2.30 -3.16 6.34
N HIS A 104 1.43 -2.16 6.49
CA HIS A 104 0.16 -2.13 5.81
C HIS A 104 0.34 -1.53 4.42
N LEU A 105 -0.11 -2.25 3.40
CA LEU A 105 -0.13 -1.72 2.04
C LEU A 105 -1.26 -2.33 1.21
N ASP A 106 -1.56 -1.69 0.09
CA ASP A 106 -2.44 -2.17 -0.96
C ASP A 106 -1.60 -2.65 -2.17
N PRO A 107 -2.08 -3.59 -3.01
CA PRO A 107 -1.27 -4.17 -4.11
C PRO A 107 -0.81 -3.17 -5.17
N ASP A 108 -1.47 -2.03 -5.31
CA ASP A 108 -1.12 -0.94 -6.23
C ASP A 108 -0.07 0.03 -5.67
N GLU A 109 0.53 -0.30 -4.52
CA GLU A 109 1.53 0.51 -3.82
C GLU A 109 2.90 -0.19 -3.82
N ILE A 110 3.95 0.53 -4.22
CA ILE A 110 5.35 0.09 -4.19
C ILE A 110 6.06 0.83 -3.05
N ARG A 111 6.51 0.10 -2.03
CA ARG A 111 7.19 0.64 -0.85
C ARG A 111 8.70 0.60 -1.03
N LEU A 112 9.36 1.72 -0.74
CA LEU A 112 10.78 1.92 -0.99
C LEU A 112 11.46 2.53 0.24
N PRO A 113 12.74 2.20 0.49
CA PRO A 113 13.55 2.88 1.49
C PRO A 113 13.84 4.34 1.06
N PRO A 114 14.38 5.18 1.95
CA PRO A 114 14.79 6.53 1.61
C PRO A 114 15.83 6.58 0.48
N ARG A 115 16.74 5.60 0.43
CA ARG A 115 17.83 5.49 -0.55
C ARG A 115 17.85 4.10 -1.20
N SER A 116 18.15 4.04 -2.47
CA SER A 116 18.15 2.81 -3.28
C SER A 116 19.33 1.86 -2.99
N ASP A 117 20.36 2.31 -2.25
CA ASP A 117 21.51 1.48 -1.84
C ASP A 117 21.19 0.51 -0.68
N ARG A 118 19.95 0.53 -0.18
CA ARG A 118 19.42 -0.36 0.85
C ARG A 118 18.14 -1.04 0.37
N THR A 119 17.88 -2.24 0.89
CA THR A 119 16.53 -2.81 0.82
C THR A 119 15.65 -2.21 1.93
N LEU A 120 14.34 -2.34 1.78
CA LEU A 120 13.38 -1.88 2.79
C LEU A 120 13.63 -2.54 4.16
N ALA A 121 13.91 -3.85 4.19
CA ALA A 121 14.23 -4.58 5.41
C ALA A 121 15.53 -4.08 6.08
N GLN A 122 16.55 -3.71 5.31
CA GLN A 122 17.78 -3.12 5.83
C GLN A 122 17.53 -1.71 6.40
N ALA A 123 16.79 -0.88 5.67
CA ALA A 123 16.44 0.47 6.14
C ALA A 123 15.61 0.43 7.43
N LEU A 124 14.68 -0.52 7.57
CA LEU A 124 13.91 -0.71 8.82
C LEU A 124 14.82 -1.17 9.98
N ALA A 125 15.84 -1.99 9.73
CA ALA A 125 16.83 -2.35 10.74
C ALA A 125 17.65 -1.13 11.21
N GLU A 126 18.03 -0.24 10.29
CA GLU A 126 18.73 1.01 10.62
C GLU A 126 17.83 1.97 11.46
N VAL A 127 16.53 2.03 11.13
CA VAL A 127 15.53 2.80 11.91
C VAL A 127 15.41 2.25 13.33
N GLU A 128 15.33 0.93 13.47
CA GLU A 128 15.26 0.26 14.78
C GLU A 128 16.51 0.49 15.62
N ALA A 129 17.71 0.39 15.01
CA ALA A 129 18.98 0.61 15.67
C ALA A 129 19.12 2.04 16.22
N GLN A 130 18.45 3.02 15.60
CA GLN A 130 18.37 4.42 16.07
C GLN A 130 17.27 4.64 17.13
N GLY A 131 16.57 3.58 17.53
CA GLY A 131 15.55 3.63 18.58
C GLY A 131 14.17 4.07 18.12
N TYR A 132 13.90 4.19 16.82
CA TYR A 132 12.58 4.46 16.27
C TYR A 132 11.79 3.17 16.04
N ASN A 133 10.45 3.27 15.98
CA ASN A 133 9.56 2.11 15.89
C ASN A 133 8.39 2.31 14.91
N ALA A 134 8.39 3.39 14.15
CA ALA A 134 7.44 3.64 13.07
C ALA A 134 8.08 4.49 11.97
N VAL A 135 7.68 4.26 10.72
CA VAL A 135 8.09 5.07 9.58
C VAL A 135 6.88 5.61 8.82
N ASN A 136 7.05 6.76 8.19
CA ASN A 136 6.07 7.38 7.32
C ASN A 136 6.57 7.37 5.88
N PHE A 137 5.65 7.13 4.95
CA PHE A 137 5.95 7.14 3.52
C PHE A 137 5.47 8.43 2.87
N MET A 138 6.33 9.05 2.07
CA MET A 138 5.91 10.08 1.12
C MET A 138 5.23 9.41 -0.07
N GLU A 139 4.01 9.83 -0.37
CA GLU A 139 3.22 9.27 -1.45
C GLU A 139 3.49 10.00 -2.76
N TYR A 140 3.87 9.25 -3.79
CA TYR A 140 4.02 9.71 -5.17
C TYR A 140 2.98 9.00 -6.00
N VAL A 141 1.97 9.76 -6.45
CA VAL A 141 0.85 9.22 -7.23
C VAL A 141 1.21 9.19 -8.69
N PHE A 142 1.35 8.00 -9.23
CA PHE A 142 1.53 7.74 -10.66
C PHE A 142 0.16 7.62 -11.32
N ILE A 143 0.00 8.28 -12.47
CA ILE A 143 -1.31 8.43 -13.10
C ILE A 143 -1.19 8.48 -14.63
N PRO A 144 -2.15 7.89 -15.38
CA PRO A 144 -2.29 8.14 -16.81
C PRO A 144 -2.48 9.63 -17.12
N THR A 145 -2.05 10.06 -18.29
CA THR A 145 -2.13 11.46 -18.73
C THR A 145 -2.98 11.59 -19.98
N LEU A 146 -3.35 12.82 -20.35
CA LEU A 146 -4.04 13.07 -21.61
C LEU A 146 -3.23 12.57 -22.82
N GLU A 147 -1.89 12.68 -22.75
CA GLU A 147 -0.97 12.29 -23.82
C GLU A 147 -0.67 10.77 -23.85
N ALA A 148 -0.88 10.09 -22.71
CA ALA A 148 -0.72 8.64 -22.56
C ALA A 148 -1.83 8.10 -21.62
N PRO A 149 -3.05 7.88 -22.14
CA PRO A 149 -4.23 7.60 -21.29
C PRO A 149 -4.37 6.15 -20.88
N ASP A 150 -3.59 5.23 -21.45
CA ASP A 150 -3.72 3.79 -21.21
C ASP A 150 -2.38 3.13 -20.90
N HIS A 151 -2.30 2.53 -19.70
CA HIS A 151 -1.18 1.74 -19.22
C HIS A 151 -1.68 0.37 -18.67
N ASP A 152 -2.88 -0.07 -19.06
CA ASP A 152 -3.44 -1.35 -18.59
C ASP A 152 -2.77 -2.55 -19.28
N HIS A 153 -1.51 -2.78 -18.93
CA HIS A 153 -0.66 -3.86 -19.43
C HIS A 153 0.44 -4.22 -18.41
N PRO A 154 1.07 -5.43 -18.49
CA PRO A 154 2.02 -5.92 -17.48
C PRO A 154 3.27 -5.04 -17.24
N ARG A 155 3.63 -4.19 -18.21
CA ARG A 155 4.79 -3.28 -18.10
C ARG A 155 4.41 -1.86 -17.66
N PHE A 156 3.26 -1.67 -17.02
CA PHE A 156 2.77 -0.33 -16.61
C PHE A 156 3.81 0.46 -15.82
N GLN A 157 4.57 -0.16 -14.92
CA GLN A 157 5.61 0.53 -14.15
C GLN A 157 6.73 1.13 -15.01
N GLN A 158 6.96 0.58 -16.22
CA GLN A 158 7.96 1.10 -17.17
C GLN A 158 7.41 2.24 -18.04
N THR A 159 6.12 2.25 -18.32
CA THR A 159 5.47 3.21 -19.23
C THR A 159 4.80 4.36 -18.50
N MET A 160 4.29 4.15 -17.29
CA MET A 160 3.63 5.16 -16.47
C MET A 160 4.67 5.98 -15.71
N ARG A 161 5.23 7.00 -16.38
CA ARG A 161 6.40 7.77 -15.92
C ARG A 161 6.06 9.13 -15.35
N TRP A 162 4.78 9.47 -15.20
CA TRP A 162 4.35 10.77 -14.74
C TRP A 162 3.66 10.67 -13.39
N TYR A 163 4.07 11.54 -12.45
CA TYR A 163 3.59 11.51 -11.06
C TYR A 163 3.43 12.90 -10.47
N TYR A 164 2.76 12.97 -9.34
CA TYR A 164 2.77 14.09 -8.42
C TYR A 164 2.94 13.62 -6.98
N PRO A 165 3.68 14.37 -6.13
CA PRO A 165 3.73 14.10 -4.71
C PRO A 165 2.38 14.45 -4.08
N PHE A 166 1.91 13.63 -3.13
CA PHE A 166 0.60 13.78 -2.52
C PHE A 166 0.69 13.78 -1.00
N GLN A 167 0.04 14.77 -0.36
CA GLN A 167 -0.10 14.84 1.08
C GLN A 167 -1.37 15.59 1.44
N ARG A 168 -2.26 14.97 2.23
CA ARG A 168 -3.49 15.64 2.66
C ARG A 168 -3.21 16.95 3.40
N SER A 169 -4.04 17.96 3.16
CA SER A 169 -3.87 19.34 3.69
C SER A 169 -4.13 19.46 5.18
N PHE A 170 -4.92 18.59 5.77
CA PHE A 170 -5.30 18.69 7.18
C PHE A 170 -4.12 18.38 8.10
N PRO A 171 -3.74 19.30 9.01
CA PRO A 171 -2.63 19.07 9.95
C PRO A 171 -2.78 17.80 10.78
N GLU A 172 -4.01 17.46 11.18
CA GLU A 172 -4.32 16.24 11.93
C GLU A 172 -4.12 14.95 11.11
N TRP A 173 -3.97 15.06 9.79
CA TRP A 173 -3.66 13.95 8.88
C TRP A 173 -2.17 13.83 8.56
N ARG A 174 -1.32 14.66 9.14
CA ARG A 174 0.13 14.54 9.01
C ARG A 174 0.72 13.78 10.21
N PRO A 175 1.64 12.83 10.00
CA PRO A 175 2.09 12.26 8.74
C PRO A 175 1.00 11.40 8.06
N HIS A 176 0.93 11.44 6.72
CA HIS A 176 -0.19 10.90 5.95
C HIS A 176 -0.18 9.36 5.83
N ARG A 177 0.99 8.73 5.73
CA ARG A 177 1.17 7.31 5.47
C ARG A 177 2.08 6.63 6.50
N ARG A 178 1.77 6.80 7.79
CA ARG A 178 2.48 6.10 8.87
C ARG A 178 1.90 4.69 9.01
N ASN A 179 2.32 3.79 8.16
CA ASN A 179 1.76 2.46 8.05
C ASN A 179 2.82 1.34 7.92
N ALA A 180 4.03 1.59 8.45
CA ALA A 180 4.96 0.54 8.84
C ALA A 180 5.41 0.79 10.29
N TRP A 181 5.43 -0.30 11.09
CA TRP A 181 5.70 -0.24 12.52
C TRP A 181 6.45 -1.49 13.01
N LYS A 182 7.27 -1.29 14.03
CA LYS A 182 7.89 -2.37 14.77
C LYS A 182 6.84 -3.09 15.62
N ARG A 183 6.93 -4.42 15.73
CA ARG A 183 6.06 -5.24 16.58
C ARG A 183 5.94 -4.63 17.98
N GLN A 184 4.71 -4.54 18.47
CA GLN A 184 4.39 -4.05 19.80
C GLN A 184 3.91 -5.17 20.71
N PRO A 185 4.14 -5.07 22.04
CA PRO A 185 3.57 -6.00 23.00
C PRO A 185 2.05 -5.88 23.13
N GLU A 186 1.53 -4.66 22.86
CA GLU A 186 0.09 -4.33 22.91
C GLU A 186 -0.49 -4.20 21.52
N LYS A 187 -1.81 -4.33 21.41
CA LYS A 187 -2.53 -4.15 20.16
C LYS A 187 -2.30 -2.74 19.59
N VAL A 188 -2.00 -2.67 18.31
CA VAL A 188 -1.92 -1.41 17.58
C VAL A 188 -3.30 -0.96 17.10
N ASP A 189 -3.51 0.33 16.89
CA ASP A 189 -4.70 0.91 16.25
C ASP A 189 -4.33 1.35 14.81
N LEU A 190 -4.75 0.56 13.84
CA LEU A 190 -4.68 0.84 12.42
C LEU A 190 -6.06 1.23 11.87
N ALA A 191 -7.12 0.55 12.35
CA ALA A 191 -8.48 0.69 11.88
C ALA A 191 -9.07 2.08 12.20
N GLY A 192 -8.75 2.66 13.35
CA GLY A 192 -9.24 3.98 13.76
C GLY A 192 -8.84 5.14 12.83
N ARG A 193 -7.91 4.89 11.90
CA ARG A 193 -7.42 5.89 10.92
C ARG A 193 -7.42 5.37 9.48
N ALA A 194 -8.36 4.49 9.17
CA ALA A 194 -8.58 3.95 7.82
C ALA A 194 -7.33 3.32 7.16
N GLY A 195 -6.39 2.77 7.96
CA GLY A 195 -5.15 2.18 7.46
C GLY A 195 -4.03 3.18 7.18
N HIS A 196 -4.30 4.48 7.19
CA HIS A 196 -3.28 5.49 6.85
C HIS A 196 -2.25 5.73 7.95
N ARG A 197 -2.60 5.50 9.22
CA ARG A 197 -1.74 5.83 10.35
C ARG A 197 -1.94 4.87 11.51
N VAL A 198 -0.95 4.02 11.73
CA VAL A 198 -0.91 3.18 12.94
C VAL A 198 -0.71 4.04 14.19
N ARG A 199 -1.30 3.61 15.31
CA ARG A 199 -1.11 4.20 16.64
C ARG A 199 -0.85 3.12 17.67
N PHE A 200 0.02 3.42 18.61
CA PHE A 200 0.31 2.60 19.80
C PHE A 200 1.04 3.46 20.85
N PRO A 201 1.01 3.07 22.14
CA PRO A 201 1.78 3.74 23.18
C PRO A 201 3.28 3.72 22.88
N GLY A 202 3.98 4.81 23.17
CA GLY A 202 5.43 4.89 22.97
C GLY A 202 5.88 4.96 21.49
N LEU A 203 4.98 5.32 20.57
CA LEU A 203 5.31 5.49 19.15
C LEU A 203 6.40 6.56 18.97
N ARG A 204 7.50 6.19 18.32
CA ARG A 204 8.62 7.06 17.93
C ARG A 204 8.81 6.97 16.41
N MET A 205 8.31 7.98 15.71
CA MET A 205 8.36 8.04 14.26
C MET A 205 9.75 8.46 13.78
N TYR A 206 10.30 7.73 12.82
CA TYR A 206 11.54 8.10 12.15
C TYR A 206 11.37 9.43 11.39
N PRO A 207 12.33 10.37 11.49
CA PRO A 207 12.16 11.72 10.94
C PRO A 207 12.23 11.79 9.41
N GLU A 208 12.96 10.87 8.77
CA GLU A 208 13.08 10.82 7.31
C GLU A 208 11.93 10.03 6.69
N PHE A 209 11.41 10.51 5.57
CA PHE A 209 10.36 9.81 4.84
C PHE A 209 10.93 8.65 4.03
N PHE A 210 10.28 7.50 4.14
CA PHE A 210 10.35 6.44 3.15
C PHE A 210 9.52 6.83 1.93
N LYS A 211 9.63 6.12 0.82
CA LYS A 211 8.96 6.47 -0.43
C LYS A 211 7.87 5.46 -0.77
N MET A 212 6.81 5.92 -1.42
CA MET A 212 5.72 5.08 -1.90
C MET A 212 5.30 5.53 -3.29
N ARG A 213 5.50 4.69 -4.30
CA ARG A 213 4.87 4.86 -5.60
C ARG A 213 3.48 4.24 -5.55
N HIS A 214 2.46 5.01 -5.89
CA HIS A 214 1.06 4.59 -5.85
C HIS A 214 0.45 4.67 -7.24
N TYR A 215 0.14 3.51 -7.83
CA TYR A 215 -0.46 3.35 -9.15
C TYR A 215 -1.97 3.21 -9.01
N ILE A 216 -2.66 4.32 -8.73
CA ILE A 216 -4.08 4.31 -8.32
C ILE A 216 -5.03 3.70 -9.35
N PHE A 217 -4.73 3.84 -10.64
CA PHE A 217 -5.36 3.15 -11.78
C PHE A 217 -4.48 3.27 -13.02
N LEU A 218 -4.70 2.37 -13.99
CA LEU A 218 -3.85 2.25 -15.20
C LEU A 218 -4.48 2.86 -16.44
N SER A 219 -5.81 3.04 -16.43
CA SER A 219 -6.60 3.65 -17.52
C SER A 219 -7.95 4.12 -16.97
N VAL A 220 -8.68 4.94 -17.72
CA VAL A 220 -10.04 5.34 -17.33
C VAL A 220 -10.98 4.14 -17.19
N PRO A 221 -11.03 3.18 -18.14
CA PRO A 221 -11.83 1.96 -17.96
C PRO A 221 -11.45 1.18 -16.69
N HIS A 222 -10.14 1.05 -16.37
CA HIS A 222 -9.71 0.39 -15.14
C HIS A 222 -10.20 1.17 -13.89
N ALA A 223 -10.10 2.51 -13.86
CA ALA A 223 -10.59 3.33 -12.75
C ALA A 223 -12.10 3.12 -12.52
N LEU A 224 -12.89 3.10 -13.58
CA LEU A 224 -14.34 2.85 -13.49
C LEU A 224 -14.62 1.46 -12.92
N GLY A 225 -13.98 0.41 -13.44
CA GLY A 225 -14.12 -0.95 -12.92
C GLY A 225 -13.74 -1.04 -11.44
N LYS A 226 -12.63 -0.44 -11.04
CA LYS A 226 -12.09 -0.47 -9.67
C LYS A 226 -12.97 0.27 -8.67
N TYR A 227 -13.48 1.45 -9.03
CA TYR A 227 -14.17 2.32 -8.09
C TYR A 227 -15.70 2.22 -8.12
N MET A 228 -16.30 1.98 -9.29
CA MET A 228 -17.77 1.86 -9.39
C MET A 228 -18.29 0.50 -8.88
N SER A 229 -17.47 -0.56 -8.94
CA SER A 229 -17.84 -1.88 -8.43
C SER A 229 -17.88 -1.97 -6.89
N ARG A 230 -17.34 -0.99 -6.18
CA ARG A 230 -17.24 -0.98 -4.70
C ARG A 230 -18.40 -0.18 -4.09
N LYS A 231 -19.44 -0.88 -3.63
CA LYS A 231 -20.45 -0.26 -2.76
C LYS A 231 -19.80 0.08 -1.42
N GLN A 232 -19.78 1.37 -1.09
CA GLN A 232 -19.17 1.86 0.16
C GLN A 232 -20.11 1.60 1.34
N ASP A 233 -19.52 1.25 2.50
CA ASP A 233 -20.25 1.14 3.76
C ASP A 233 -20.72 2.54 4.23
N SER A 234 -21.98 2.64 4.66
CA SER A 234 -22.55 3.88 5.19
C SER A 234 -21.77 4.42 6.39
N ALA A 235 -21.27 3.56 7.27
CA ALA A 235 -20.44 3.95 8.40
C ALA A 235 -19.06 4.50 7.96
N ALA A 236 -18.48 3.98 6.90
CA ALA A 236 -17.25 4.51 6.31
C ALA A 236 -17.47 5.88 5.67
N LEU A 237 -18.61 6.06 4.98
CA LEU A 237 -19.00 7.35 4.39
C LEU A 237 -19.26 8.42 5.46
N GLN A 238 -19.94 8.08 6.57
CA GLN A 238 -20.16 8.99 7.71
C GLN A 238 -18.84 9.44 8.35
N LYS A 239 -17.79 8.58 8.35
CA LYS A 239 -16.43 8.95 8.78
C LYS A 239 -15.66 9.75 7.72
N GLY A 240 -16.27 10.09 6.58
CA GLY A 240 -15.63 10.77 5.46
C GLY A 240 -14.65 9.90 4.68
N TRP A 241 -14.64 8.58 4.89
CA TRP A 241 -13.75 7.66 4.19
C TRP A 241 -14.26 7.44 2.76
N ALA A 242 -13.37 7.63 1.80
CA ALA A 242 -13.66 7.44 0.37
C ALA A 242 -14.90 8.22 -0.14
N SER A 243 -15.30 9.30 0.52
CA SER A 243 -16.47 10.11 0.14
C SER A 243 -16.40 10.61 -1.30
N PHE A 244 -15.21 10.94 -1.81
CA PHE A 244 -15.00 11.37 -3.19
C PHE A 244 -15.28 10.27 -4.23
N ARG A 245 -15.31 8.98 -3.80
CA ARG A 245 -15.63 7.83 -4.67
C ARG A 245 -17.14 7.60 -4.76
N ALA A 246 -17.90 8.10 -3.79
CA ALA A 246 -19.36 8.03 -3.81
C ALA A 246 -19.90 8.95 -4.91
N GLY A 247 -20.55 8.37 -5.92
CA GLY A 247 -21.07 9.11 -7.07
C GLY A 247 -20.01 9.46 -8.14
N LEU A 248 -18.90 8.72 -8.20
CA LEU A 248 -17.95 8.81 -9.31
C LEU A 248 -18.63 8.34 -10.60
N THR A 249 -18.54 9.16 -11.65
CA THR A 249 -19.03 8.85 -13.00
C THR A 249 -17.88 9.03 -14.00
N PRO A 250 -17.97 8.48 -15.23
CA PRO A 250 -16.92 8.64 -16.24
C PRO A 250 -16.54 10.12 -16.46
N GLU A 251 -17.54 11.01 -16.47
CA GLU A 251 -17.36 12.45 -16.74
C GLU A 251 -16.59 13.16 -15.62
N LYS A 252 -16.58 12.59 -14.41
CA LYS A 252 -15.84 13.12 -13.26
C LYS A 252 -14.39 12.69 -13.23
N ILE A 253 -13.97 11.71 -14.04
CA ILE A 253 -12.58 11.32 -14.15
C ILE A 253 -11.90 12.19 -15.20
N LYS A 254 -10.95 12.99 -14.76
CA LYS A 254 -10.14 13.85 -15.63
C LYS A 254 -8.68 13.39 -15.56
N LEU A 255 -8.08 13.13 -16.72
CA LEU A 255 -6.65 12.89 -16.78
C LEU A 255 -5.90 14.24 -16.82
N PRO A 256 -4.83 14.41 -16.02
CA PRO A 256 -3.99 15.60 -16.12
C PRO A 256 -3.14 15.55 -17.39
N SER A 257 -2.69 16.73 -17.85
CA SER A 257 -1.63 16.81 -18.85
C SER A 257 -0.27 16.54 -18.20
N GLN A 258 0.68 16.01 -18.96
CA GLN A 258 2.07 15.83 -18.52
C GLN A 258 2.70 17.13 -18.00
N LYS A 259 2.26 18.30 -18.48
CA LYS A 259 2.72 19.61 -18.02
C LYS A 259 2.38 19.93 -16.56
N GLU A 260 1.38 19.25 -16.00
CA GLU A 260 0.93 19.41 -14.60
C GLU A 260 1.65 18.46 -13.65
N LEU A 261 2.50 17.57 -14.19
CA LEU A 261 3.13 16.45 -13.49
C LEU A 261 4.65 16.52 -13.56
N ARG A 262 5.28 15.68 -12.75
CA ARG A 262 6.73 15.47 -12.77
C ARG A 262 7.06 14.19 -13.51
N HIS A 263 8.15 14.21 -14.26
CA HIS A 263 8.65 13.02 -14.94
C HIS A 263 9.50 12.19 -13.99
N TYR A 264 9.20 10.90 -13.89
CA TYR A 264 9.96 9.94 -13.11
C TYR A 264 11.20 9.46 -13.87
N THR A 265 12.34 9.54 -13.27
CA THR A 265 13.63 9.07 -13.76
C THR A 265 14.13 7.86 -12.93
N SER A 266 14.25 8.04 -11.63
CA SER A 266 14.63 7.00 -10.68
C SER A 266 13.96 7.20 -9.32
N ASP A 267 14.01 6.18 -8.44
CA ASP A 267 13.44 6.27 -7.10
C ASP A 267 14.20 7.28 -6.22
N ASP A 268 15.49 7.52 -6.46
CA ASP A 268 16.27 8.49 -5.69
C ASP A 268 15.98 9.94 -6.10
N GLU A 269 15.45 10.16 -7.30
CA GLU A 269 15.08 11.47 -7.84
C GLU A 269 13.60 11.83 -7.66
N LEU A 270 12.85 11.03 -6.91
CA LEU A 270 11.47 11.37 -6.56
C LEU A 270 11.44 12.64 -5.71
N ASP A 271 10.84 13.70 -6.24
CA ASP A 271 10.81 15.03 -5.61
C ASP A 271 9.55 15.20 -4.74
N PRO A 272 9.69 15.36 -3.40
CA PRO A 272 8.57 15.54 -2.47
C PRO A 272 8.08 16.99 -2.36
N SER A 273 8.70 17.94 -3.03
CA SER A 273 8.36 19.36 -2.90
C SER A 273 6.95 19.65 -3.42
N ASP A 274 6.30 20.69 -2.90
CA ASP A 274 4.96 21.16 -3.29
C ASP A 274 3.93 20.02 -3.49
N PRO A 275 3.63 19.22 -2.45
CA PRO A 275 2.72 18.10 -2.57
C PRO A 275 1.29 18.57 -2.80
N ARG A 276 0.59 17.92 -3.73
CA ARG A 276 -0.84 18.15 -3.95
C ARG A 276 -1.65 17.68 -2.73
N THR A 277 -2.69 18.41 -2.40
CA THR A 277 -3.58 18.11 -1.27
C THR A 277 -4.90 17.45 -1.72
N GLN A 278 -5.18 17.51 -3.01
CA GLN A 278 -6.30 16.87 -3.69
C GLN A 278 -5.80 16.09 -4.90
N HIS A 279 -6.50 15.01 -5.23
CA HIS A 279 -6.16 14.24 -6.41
C HIS A 279 -6.52 14.99 -7.69
N LEU A 280 -5.61 14.97 -8.67
CA LEU A 280 -5.78 15.69 -9.95
C LEU A 280 -6.82 15.05 -10.87
N TRP A 281 -7.20 13.80 -10.64
CA TRP A 281 -8.07 13.01 -11.51
C TRP A 281 -9.56 13.03 -11.12
N VAL A 282 -9.91 13.70 -10.06
CA VAL A 282 -11.31 13.86 -9.61
C VAL A 282 -11.70 15.32 -9.72
N LEU A 283 -12.73 15.61 -10.51
CA LEU A 283 -13.35 16.93 -10.53
C LEU A 283 -14.07 17.19 -9.20
N PRO A 284 -13.98 18.40 -8.66
CA PRO A 284 -14.63 18.80 -7.43
C PRO A 284 -16.16 18.70 -7.50
#